data_1a10cf1fe5cda844c18fd31102e25c0e
#
_entry.id   1a10cf1fe5cda844c18fd31102e25c0e
#
_cell.length_a   1.000
_cell.length_b   1.000
_cell.length_c   1.000
_cell.angle_alpha   90.00
_cell.angle_beta   90.00
_cell.angle_gamma   90.00
#
_symmetry.space_group_name_H-M   'P 1'
#
loop_
_entity.id
_entity.type
_entity.pdbx_description
1 polymer ?
#
loop_
_entity_poly.entity_id
_entity_poly.type
_entity_poly.pdbx_seq_one_letter_code
_entity_poly.pdbx_strand_id
1 'polypeptide(L)'
;MTNYEKIEKYNALTAELLKLQSIMRESDAHAVKCQKLNLNFAKTYPEDFQTYEQAREEYNKVEQELIELEKIKIKEEVRVPFEGE
;
A
#
# COMPACT_ATOMS: atom_id res chain seq x y z
N MET A 1 -0.71 -11.24 -20.59
CA MET A 1 0.32 -11.09 -19.54
C MET A 1 0.84 -12.46 -19.14
N THR A 2 2.15 -12.64 -19.16
CA THR A 2 2.75 -13.91 -18.76
C THR A 2 2.81 -14.02 -17.24
N ASN A 3 3.03 -15.24 -16.75
CA ASN A 3 3.17 -15.44 -15.31
C ASN A 3 4.37 -14.66 -14.76
N TYR A 4 5.45 -14.62 -15.54
CA TYR A 4 6.64 -13.88 -15.14
C TYR A 4 6.34 -12.39 -14.97
N GLU A 5 5.61 -11.83 -15.91
CA GLU A 5 5.24 -10.41 -15.85
C GLU A 5 4.35 -10.12 -14.65
N LYS A 6 3.44 -11.03 -14.32
CA LYS A 6 2.58 -10.87 -13.14
C LYS A 6 3.40 -10.86 -11.87
N ILE A 7 4.37 -11.75 -11.77
CA ILE A 7 5.22 -11.83 -10.59
C ILE A 7 6.04 -10.56 -10.44
N GLU A 8 6.60 -10.08 -11.54
CA GLU A 8 7.38 -8.84 -11.50
C GLU A 8 6.52 -7.66 -11.07
N LYS A 9 5.33 -7.57 -11.62
CA LYS A 9 4.42 -6.49 -11.25
C LYS A 9 3.99 -6.59 -9.80
N TYR A 10 3.69 -7.79 -9.34
CA TYR A 10 3.34 -8.03 -7.96
C TYR A 10 4.45 -7.58 -7.02
N ASN A 11 5.68 -7.97 -7.34
CA ASN A 11 6.82 -7.60 -6.52
C ASN A 11 7.05 -6.09 -6.50
N ALA A 12 6.89 -5.44 -7.64
CA ALA A 12 7.06 -3.99 -7.72
C ALA A 12 5.99 -3.27 -6.91
N LEU A 13 4.74 -3.72 -6.99
CA LEU A 13 3.65 -3.11 -6.23
C LEU A 13 3.82 -3.34 -4.74
N THR A 14 4.27 -4.53 -4.35
CA THR A 14 4.50 -4.84 -2.94
C THR A 14 5.62 -3.97 -2.38
N ALA A 15 6.69 -3.78 -3.14
CA ALA A 15 7.79 -2.92 -2.72
C ALA A 15 7.32 -1.48 -2.55
N GLU A 16 6.44 -1.02 -3.44
CA GLU A 16 5.88 0.32 -3.35
C GLU A 16 5.02 0.47 -2.10
N LEU A 17 4.21 -0.54 -1.79
CA LEU A 17 3.40 -0.52 -0.56
C LEU A 17 4.26 -0.42 0.68
N LEU A 18 5.34 -1.18 0.74
CA LEU A 18 6.23 -1.15 1.89
C LEU A 18 6.88 0.21 2.06
N LYS A 19 7.27 0.82 0.96
CA LYS A 19 7.85 2.15 0.97
C LYS A 19 6.84 3.18 1.49
N LEU A 20 5.61 3.12 1.00
CA LEU A 20 4.56 4.04 1.43
C LEU A 20 4.19 3.81 2.89
N GLN A 21 4.16 2.55 3.35
CA GLN A 21 3.92 2.26 4.75
C GLN A 21 4.97 2.88 5.65
N SER A 22 6.23 2.84 5.21
CA SER A 22 7.32 3.43 5.97
C SER A 22 7.13 4.93 6.13
N ILE A 23 6.75 5.60 5.03
CA ILE A 23 6.50 7.04 5.04
C ILE A 23 5.34 7.37 5.99
N MET A 24 4.25 6.61 5.88
CA MET A 24 3.08 6.82 6.72
C MET A 24 3.38 6.60 8.19
N ARG A 25 4.22 5.61 8.49
CA ARG A 25 4.57 5.29 9.87
C ARG A 25 5.36 6.43 10.52
N GLU A 26 6.26 7.04 9.79
CA GLU A 26 7.02 8.18 10.31
C GLU A 26 6.10 9.35 10.62
N SER A 27 5.18 9.66 9.72
CA SER A 27 4.23 10.75 9.93
C SER A 27 3.26 10.42 11.06
N ASP A 28 2.87 9.13 11.18
CA ASP A 28 1.95 8.69 12.21
C ASP A 28 2.52 8.88 13.61
N ALA A 29 3.82 8.74 13.76
CA ALA A 29 4.48 8.97 15.05
C ALA A 29 4.24 10.40 15.53
N HIS A 30 4.31 11.36 14.62
CA HIS A 30 4.01 12.75 14.95
C HIS A 30 2.53 12.97 15.24
N ALA A 31 1.66 12.28 14.50
CA ALA A 31 0.23 12.38 14.71
C ALA A 31 -0.16 11.89 16.10
N VAL A 32 0.43 10.77 16.53
CA VAL A 32 0.16 10.21 17.86
C VAL A 32 0.63 11.17 18.94
N LYS A 33 1.80 11.76 18.76
CA LYS A 33 2.33 12.73 19.71
C LYS A 33 1.39 13.92 19.84
N CYS A 34 0.92 14.43 18.73
CA CYS A 34 -0.03 15.56 18.74
C CYS A 34 -1.33 15.18 19.43
N GLN A 35 -1.81 13.98 19.21
CA GLN A 35 -3.02 13.51 19.85
C GLN A 35 -2.87 13.47 21.38
N LYS A 36 -1.73 12.97 21.86
CA LYS A 36 -1.48 12.89 23.30
C LYS A 36 -1.38 14.26 23.94
N LEU A 37 -0.91 15.26 23.20
CA LEU A 37 -0.75 16.62 23.72
C LEU A 37 -1.93 17.52 23.35
N ASN A 38 -2.98 16.98 22.77
CA ASN A 38 -4.17 17.72 22.33
C ASN A 38 -3.83 18.82 21.34
N LEU A 39 -2.90 18.51 20.42
CA LEU A 39 -2.50 19.43 19.37
C LEU A 39 -3.09 18.99 18.05
N ASN A 40 -3.28 19.93 17.13
CA ASN A 40 -3.78 19.63 15.80
C ASN A 40 -2.60 19.25 14.91
N PHE A 41 -2.61 18.02 14.41
CA PHE A 41 -1.50 17.50 13.60
C PHE A 41 -1.27 18.35 12.35
N ALA A 42 -2.36 18.68 11.64
CA ALA A 42 -2.24 19.45 10.40
C ALA A 42 -1.65 20.84 10.64
N LYS A 43 -1.91 21.44 11.79
CA LYS A 43 -1.41 22.76 12.11
C LYS A 43 0.01 22.70 12.70
N THR A 44 0.28 21.66 13.46
CA THR A 44 1.57 21.53 14.15
C THR A 44 2.65 21.03 13.20
N TYR A 45 2.30 20.06 12.34
CA TYR A 45 3.22 19.48 11.36
C TYR A 45 2.58 19.51 10.00
N PRO A 46 2.42 20.68 9.38
CA PRO A 46 1.69 20.76 8.10
C PRO A 46 2.36 19.98 6.97
N GLU A 47 3.69 19.94 6.95
CA GLU A 47 4.40 19.21 5.90
C GLU A 47 4.22 17.70 6.09
N ASP A 48 4.33 17.22 7.32
CA ASP A 48 4.13 15.80 7.61
C ASP A 48 2.71 15.37 7.33
N PHE A 49 1.75 16.22 7.67
CA PHE A 49 0.34 15.93 7.39
C PHE A 49 0.12 15.79 5.89
N GLN A 50 0.69 16.69 5.11
CA GLN A 50 0.54 16.64 3.66
C GLN A 50 1.21 15.40 3.07
N THR A 51 2.40 15.07 3.57
CA THR A 51 3.11 13.88 3.15
C THR A 51 2.30 12.61 3.45
N TYR A 52 1.72 12.56 4.63
CA TYR A 52 0.87 11.44 5.04
C TYR A 52 -0.33 11.29 4.12
N GLU A 53 -1.02 12.39 3.82
CA GLU A 53 -2.19 12.34 2.95
C GLU A 53 -1.84 11.86 1.55
N GLN A 54 -0.72 12.34 1.02
CA GLN A 54 -0.26 11.92 -0.30
C GLN A 54 0.13 10.45 -0.32
N ALA A 55 0.84 10.01 0.70
CA ALA A 55 1.26 8.61 0.81
C ALA A 55 0.05 7.70 0.94
N ARG A 56 -0.96 8.13 1.68
CA ARG A 56 -2.18 7.36 1.87
C ARG A 56 -2.94 7.19 0.57
N GLU A 57 -3.03 8.26 -0.23
CA GLU A 57 -3.69 8.17 -1.53
C GLU A 57 -2.96 7.22 -2.46
N GLU A 58 -1.64 7.32 -2.52
CA GLU A 58 -0.84 6.42 -3.33
C GLU A 58 -0.96 4.97 -2.85
N TYR A 59 -0.95 4.79 -1.54
CA TYR A 59 -1.10 3.47 -0.94
C TYR A 59 -2.41 2.83 -1.39
N ASN A 60 -3.50 3.58 -1.34
CA ASN A 60 -4.79 3.06 -1.74
C ASN A 60 -4.81 2.68 -3.22
N LYS A 61 -4.16 3.48 -4.07
CA LYS A 61 -4.07 3.19 -5.50
C LYS A 61 -3.30 1.90 -5.76
N VAL A 62 -2.14 1.76 -5.11
CA VAL A 62 -1.30 0.58 -5.29
C VAL A 62 -2.01 -0.66 -4.76
N GLU A 63 -2.71 -0.52 -3.64
CA GLU A 63 -3.47 -1.61 -3.07
C GLU A 63 -4.55 -2.08 -4.03
N GLN A 64 -5.25 -1.16 -4.68
CA GLN A 64 -6.24 -1.51 -5.68
C GLN A 64 -5.63 -2.25 -6.86
N GLU A 65 -4.47 -1.82 -7.31
CA GLU A 65 -3.78 -2.51 -8.39
C GLU A 65 -3.39 -3.93 -8.00
N LEU A 66 -2.96 -4.10 -6.73
CA LEU A 66 -2.63 -5.43 -6.22
C LEU A 66 -3.86 -6.33 -6.17
N ILE A 67 -4.97 -5.80 -5.72
CA ILE A 67 -6.21 -6.55 -5.65
C ILE A 67 -6.63 -7.01 -7.04
N GLU A 68 -6.53 -6.13 -8.03
CA GLU A 68 -6.86 -6.48 -9.40
C GLU A 68 -5.93 -7.57 -9.93
N LEU A 69 -4.65 -7.45 -9.64
CA LEU A 69 -3.67 -8.42 -10.07
C LEU A 69 -3.91 -9.77 -9.40
N GLU A 70 -4.25 -9.76 -8.13
CA GLU A 70 -4.54 -10.98 -7.39
C GLU A 70 -5.78 -11.70 -7.91
N LYS A 71 -6.77 -10.94 -8.35
CA LYS A 71 -7.95 -11.55 -8.96
C LYS A 71 -7.58 -12.34 -10.19
N ILE A 72 -6.71 -11.81 -11.02
CA ILE A 72 -6.24 -12.51 -12.21
C ILE A 72 -5.48 -13.77 -11.81
N LYS A 73 -4.62 -13.65 -10.82
CA LYS A 73 -3.84 -14.77 -10.32
C LYS A 73 -4.71 -15.88 -9.75
N ILE A 74 -5.73 -15.49 -8.99
CA ILE A 74 -6.64 -16.45 -8.39
C ILE A 74 -7.39 -17.23 -9.47
N LYS A 75 -7.79 -16.56 -10.52
CA LYS A 75 -8.47 -17.24 -11.62
C LYS A 75 -7.59 -18.31 -12.25
N GLU A 76 -6.32 -18.01 -12.44
CA GLU A 76 -5.41 -18.96 -13.02
C GLU A 76 -5.12 -20.13 -12.09
N GLU A 77 -4.98 -19.82 -10.81
CA GLU A 77 -4.72 -20.86 -9.84
C GLU A 77 -5.89 -21.81 -9.67
N VAL A 78 -7.09 -21.29 -9.79
CA VAL A 78 -8.26 -22.13 -9.69
C VAL A 78 -8.29 -23.18 -10.80
N ARG A 79 -7.82 -22.80 -11.99
CA ARG A 79 -7.76 -23.76 -13.09
C ARG A 79 -6.66 -24.79 -12.89
N VAL A 80 -5.49 -24.33 -12.56
CA VAL A 80 -4.32 -25.20 -12.47
C VAL A 80 -4.39 -26.16 -11.28
N PRO A 81 -4.66 -25.69 -10.06
CA PRO A 81 -4.69 -26.58 -8.91
C PRO A 81 -5.72 -27.68 -9.03
N PHE A 82 -6.87 -27.39 -9.57
CA PHE A 82 -7.90 -28.41 -9.75
C PHE A 82 -7.42 -29.54 -10.63
N GLU A 83 -6.66 -29.19 -11.64
CA GLU A 83 -6.15 -30.20 -12.54
C GLU A 83 -5.04 -31.03 -11.89
N GLY A 84 -4.30 -30.40 -11.01
CA GLY A 84 -3.23 -31.06 -10.33
C GLY A 84 -3.69 -32.05 -9.27
N GLU A 85 -4.92 -31.93 -8.90
CA GLU A 85 -5.47 -32.80 -7.89
C GLU A 85 -6.29 -33.87 -8.50
#